data_e1d359c33a3c5112570ac5fda39bd495
#
_entry.id   e1d359c33a3c5112570ac5fda39bd495
#
_cell.length_a   1.000
_cell.length_b   1.000
_cell.length_c   1.000
_cell.angle_alpha   90.00
_cell.angle_beta   90.00
_cell.angle_gamma   90.00
#
_symmetry.space_group_name_H-M   'P 1'
#
loop_
_entity.id
_entity.type
_entity.pdbx_description
1 polymer ?
#
loop_
_entity_poly.entity_id
_entity_poly.type
_entity_poly.pdbx_seq_one_letter_code
_entity_poly.pdbx_strand_id
1 'polypeptide(L)'
;MNALANQRPVIFGEVLYDHFPDGSVVLGGAPFNVAWHLQAFGMAPLFISRVGDDALGRRVRDTMHAWEMDASGLQLDSAHPTGSVDIHIEKGEPSFDIVDGQAYDFIDHAAMPPLPDHALLYHGSLAVRN
;
A
#
# COMPACT_ATOMS: atom_id res chain seq x y z
N MET A 1 -29.42 5.99 -11.53
CA MET A 1 -28.00 5.74 -11.33
C MET A 1 -27.64 5.99 -9.87
N ASN A 2 -26.98 5.06 -9.25
CA ASN A 2 -26.47 5.26 -7.90
C ASN A 2 -25.22 6.16 -7.96
N ALA A 3 -25.27 7.34 -7.30
CA ALA A 3 -24.15 8.28 -7.26
C ALA A 3 -22.86 7.65 -6.73
N LEU A 4 -22.97 6.63 -5.87
CA LEU A 4 -21.81 5.89 -5.33
C LEU A 4 -21.13 4.98 -6.37
N ALA A 5 -21.86 4.52 -7.39
CA ALA A 5 -21.31 3.64 -8.42
C ALA A 5 -20.33 4.36 -9.37
N ASN A 6 -20.36 5.70 -9.40
CA ASN A 6 -19.48 6.51 -10.24
C ASN A 6 -18.32 7.16 -9.47
N GLN A 7 -18.18 6.86 -8.17
CA GLN A 7 -17.09 7.39 -7.35
C GLN A 7 -15.92 6.43 -7.39
N ARG A 8 -14.78 6.90 -7.90
CA ARG A 8 -13.55 6.15 -7.86
C ARG A 8 -13.01 6.14 -6.44
N PRO A 9 -12.77 4.97 -5.83
CA PRO A 9 -12.14 4.92 -4.51
C PRO A 9 -10.70 5.41 -4.57
N VAL A 10 -10.31 6.23 -3.59
CA VAL A 10 -8.93 6.65 -3.36
C VAL A 10 -8.48 6.02 -2.06
N ILE A 11 -7.44 5.21 -2.13
CA ILE A 11 -6.91 4.46 -0.99
C ILE A 11 -5.53 4.99 -0.68
N PHE A 12 -5.35 5.52 0.52
CA PHE A 12 -4.10 6.10 0.99
C PHE A 12 -3.55 5.28 2.14
N GLY A 13 -2.28 4.89 2.05
CA GLY A 13 -1.60 4.25 3.16
C GLY A 13 -0.47 3.33 2.76
N GLU A 14 -0.05 2.50 3.69
CA GLU A 14 1.10 1.64 3.56
C GLU A 14 0.88 0.47 2.61
N VAL A 15 1.95 0.12 1.91
CA VAL A 15 2.21 -1.16 1.29
C VAL A 15 3.52 -1.68 1.86
N LEU A 16 3.56 -2.94 2.23
CA LEU A 16 4.71 -3.53 2.91
C LEU A 16 4.79 -5.04 2.65
N TYR A 17 5.89 -5.61 3.06
CA TYR A 17 6.08 -7.05 3.05
C TYR A 17 6.17 -7.59 4.48
N ASP A 18 5.39 -8.63 4.75
CA ASP A 18 5.47 -9.40 5.98
C ASP A 18 6.54 -10.48 5.82
N HIS A 19 7.55 -10.46 6.71
CA HIS A 19 8.63 -11.44 6.76
C HIS A 19 8.34 -12.43 7.88
N PHE A 20 8.02 -13.65 7.50
CA PHE A 20 7.68 -14.72 8.43
C PHE A 20 8.94 -15.47 8.91
N PRO A 21 8.89 -16.13 10.10
CA PRO A 21 10.02 -16.87 10.64
C PRO A 21 10.53 -18.01 9.77
N ASP A 22 9.67 -18.58 8.91
CA ASP A 22 10.01 -19.62 7.95
C ASP A 22 10.75 -19.12 6.70
N GLY A 23 11.01 -17.80 6.62
CA GLY A 23 11.65 -17.15 5.48
C GLY A 23 10.71 -16.72 4.37
N SER A 24 9.40 -17.00 4.49
CA SER A 24 8.42 -16.51 3.52
C SER A 24 8.23 -15.00 3.65
N VAL A 25 8.01 -14.35 2.50
CA VAL A 25 7.83 -12.91 2.38
C VAL A 25 6.55 -12.66 1.60
N VAL A 26 5.57 -12.06 2.26
CA VAL A 26 4.21 -11.89 1.74
C VAL A 26 3.88 -10.41 1.61
N LEU A 27 3.42 -10.02 0.42
CA LEU A 27 2.95 -8.66 0.16
C LEU A 27 1.67 -8.38 0.93
N GLY A 28 1.64 -7.27 1.64
CA GLY A 28 0.54 -6.88 2.52
C GLY A 28 0.47 -5.38 2.75
N GLY A 29 -0.05 -5.03 3.90
CA GLY A 29 -0.48 -3.69 4.26
C GLY A 29 -1.99 -3.55 4.13
N ALA A 30 -2.66 -3.11 5.21
CA ALA A 30 -4.12 -3.06 5.22
C ALA A 30 -4.69 -2.18 4.09
N PRO A 31 -4.18 -0.97 3.83
CA PRO A 31 -4.66 -0.16 2.70
C PRO A 31 -4.41 -0.83 1.33
N PHE A 32 -3.24 -1.44 1.14
CA PHE A 32 -2.96 -2.17 -0.08
C PHE A 32 -3.96 -3.32 -0.30
N ASN A 33 -4.25 -4.08 0.74
CA ASN A 33 -5.22 -5.18 0.66
C ASN A 33 -6.62 -4.69 0.30
N VAL A 34 -7.05 -3.54 0.85
CA VAL A 34 -8.32 -2.91 0.46
C VAL A 34 -8.32 -2.56 -1.02
N ALA A 35 -7.27 -1.90 -1.51
CA ALA A 35 -7.16 -1.55 -2.93
C ALA A 35 -7.15 -2.80 -3.82
N TRP A 36 -6.44 -3.84 -3.42
CA TRP A 36 -6.41 -5.11 -4.14
C TRP A 36 -7.80 -5.73 -4.34
N HIS A 37 -8.58 -5.79 -3.27
CA HIS A 37 -9.94 -6.33 -3.33
C HIS A 37 -10.91 -5.42 -4.09
N LEU A 38 -10.79 -4.11 -3.96
CA LEU A 38 -11.59 -3.17 -4.75
C LEU A 38 -11.32 -3.31 -6.24
N GLN A 39 -10.08 -3.57 -6.63
CA GLN A 39 -9.74 -3.89 -8.01
C GLN A 39 -10.45 -5.16 -8.49
N ALA A 40 -10.51 -6.20 -7.66
CA ALA A 40 -11.24 -7.44 -7.97
C ALA A 40 -12.73 -7.20 -8.22
N PHE A 41 -13.32 -6.21 -7.53
CA PHE A 41 -14.71 -5.81 -7.72
C PHE A 41 -14.92 -4.86 -8.91
N GLY A 42 -13.88 -4.57 -9.68
CA GLY A 42 -13.98 -3.69 -10.86
C GLY A 42 -14.10 -2.20 -10.53
N MET A 43 -13.75 -1.78 -9.31
CA MET A 43 -13.91 -0.39 -8.87
C MET A 43 -12.76 0.52 -9.30
N ALA A 44 -11.69 -0.02 -9.86
CA ALA A 44 -10.52 0.71 -10.36
C ALA A 44 -9.97 1.74 -9.35
N PRO A 45 -9.56 1.33 -8.13
CA PRO A 45 -9.11 2.27 -7.09
C PRO A 45 -7.84 3.01 -7.51
N LEU A 46 -7.71 4.25 -7.04
CA LEU A 46 -6.44 4.96 -7.05
C LEU A 46 -5.73 4.67 -5.73
N PHE A 47 -4.65 3.92 -5.78
CA PHE A 47 -3.85 3.60 -4.60
C PHE A 47 -2.68 4.58 -4.48
N ILE A 48 -2.65 5.32 -3.37
CA ILE A 48 -1.61 6.30 -3.06
C ILE A 48 -0.73 5.74 -1.96
N SER A 49 0.51 5.46 -2.30
CA SER A 49 1.51 4.91 -1.39
C SER A 49 2.92 5.26 -1.87
N ARG A 50 3.92 4.76 -1.18
CA ARG A 50 5.31 4.99 -1.53
C ARG A 50 6.15 3.75 -1.24
N VAL A 51 7.00 3.38 -2.18
CA VAL A 51 7.93 2.25 -2.07
C VAL A 51 9.36 2.72 -2.32
N GLY A 52 10.33 1.96 -1.84
CA GLY A 52 11.73 2.23 -2.09
C GLY A 52 12.14 1.88 -3.52
N ASP A 53 13.24 2.48 -3.98
CA ASP A 53 13.92 2.08 -5.21
C ASP A 53 14.78 0.82 -4.93
N ASP A 54 14.10 -0.27 -4.68
CA ASP A 54 14.69 -1.56 -4.31
C ASP A 54 13.90 -2.73 -4.94
N ALA A 55 14.40 -3.95 -4.73
CA ALA A 55 13.79 -5.14 -5.31
C ALA A 55 12.34 -5.36 -4.84
N LEU A 56 12.05 -5.08 -3.57
CA LEU A 56 10.70 -5.22 -3.02
C LEU A 56 9.75 -4.16 -3.61
N GLY A 57 10.21 -2.92 -3.79
CA GLY A 57 9.44 -1.87 -4.43
C GLY A 57 9.09 -2.20 -5.88
N ARG A 58 10.05 -2.77 -6.62
CA ARG A 58 9.79 -3.26 -7.98
C ARG A 58 8.76 -4.38 -8.00
N ARG A 59 8.82 -5.31 -7.04
CA ARG A 59 7.82 -6.39 -6.90
C ARG A 59 6.42 -5.85 -6.64
N VAL A 60 6.28 -4.82 -5.81
CA VAL A 60 4.97 -4.16 -5.59
C VAL A 60 4.41 -3.66 -6.92
N ARG A 61 5.22 -2.92 -7.67
CA ARG A 61 4.82 -2.35 -8.96
C ARG A 61 4.44 -3.43 -9.97
N ASP A 62 5.25 -4.47 -10.08
CA ASP A 62 4.99 -5.58 -10.99
C ASP A 62 3.71 -6.33 -10.62
N THR A 63 3.48 -6.54 -9.32
CA THR A 63 2.26 -7.18 -8.82
C THR A 63 1.02 -6.33 -9.12
N MET A 64 1.10 -5.01 -8.93
CA MET A 64 0.02 -4.09 -9.29
C MET A 64 -0.27 -4.13 -10.79
N HIS A 65 0.74 -4.11 -11.64
CA HIS A 65 0.59 -4.21 -13.09
C HIS A 65 -0.05 -5.54 -13.52
N ALA A 66 0.38 -6.64 -12.94
CA ALA A 66 -0.19 -7.96 -13.23
C ALA A 66 -1.67 -8.06 -12.84
N TRP A 67 -2.10 -7.31 -11.84
CA TRP A 67 -3.50 -7.20 -11.39
C TRP A 67 -4.27 -6.08 -12.09
N GLU A 68 -3.64 -5.42 -13.07
CA GLU A 68 -4.20 -4.29 -13.83
C GLU A 68 -4.60 -3.09 -12.95
N MET A 69 -3.91 -2.92 -11.81
CA MET A 69 -4.11 -1.77 -10.93
C MET A 69 -3.46 -0.52 -11.50
N ASP A 70 -4.09 0.63 -11.24
CA ASP A 70 -3.50 1.93 -11.53
C ASP A 70 -2.33 2.20 -10.56
N ALA A 71 -1.10 2.24 -11.08
CA ALA A 71 0.11 2.50 -10.32
C ALA A 71 0.53 3.99 -10.32
N SER A 72 -0.29 4.89 -10.85
CA SER A 72 0.05 6.32 -10.94
C SER A 72 0.19 7.01 -9.59
N GLY A 73 -0.42 6.46 -8.55
CA GLY A 73 -0.31 6.94 -7.16
C GLY A 73 0.81 6.29 -6.36
N LEU A 74 1.54 5.33 -6.93
CA LEU A 74 2.66 4.67 -6.26
C LEU A 74 3.93 5.48 -6.48
N GLN A 75 4.40 6.12 -5.42
CA GLN A 75 5.60 6.95 -5.41
C GLN A 75 6.86 6.09 -5.25
N LEU A 76 7.99 6.59 -5.76
CA LEU A 76 9.29 5.95 -5.63
C LEU A 76 10.20 6.80 -4.74
N ASP A 77 10.79 6.16 -3.72
CA ASP A 77 11.70 6.77 -2.77
C ASP A 77 13.12 6.26 -2.99
N SER A 78 14.06 7.18 -3.26
CA SER A 78 15.48 6.83 -3.41
C SER A 78 16.25 6.79 -2.10
N ALA A 79 15.65 7.25 -0.99
CA ALA A 79 16.32 7.40 0.29
C ALA A 79 15.82 6.43 1.37
N HIS A 80 14.61 5.89 1.23
CA HIS A 80 13.99 5.02 2.23
C HIS A 80 13.60 3.68 1.61
N PRO A 81 13.71 2.58 2.37
CA PRO A 81 13.39 1.25 1.86
C PRO A 81 11.87 1.03 1.77
N THR A 82 11.49 0.10 0.91
CA THR A 82 10.12 -0.42 0.87
C THR A 82 9.74 -0.99 2.24
N GLY A 83 8.49 -0.77 2.65
CA GLY A 83 7.99 -1.20 3.95
C GLY A 83 8.17 -2.69 4.20
N SER A 84 8.64 -3.02 5.39
CA SER A 84 8.84 -4.40 5.86
C SER A 84 8.42 -4.50 7.32
N VAL A 85 7.80 -5.63 7.65
CA VAL A 85 7.41 -5.98 9.01
C VAL A 85 7.97 -7.36 9.31
N ASP A 86 8.73 -7.49 10.39
CA ASP A 86 9.19 -8.78 10.88
C ASP A 86 8.14 -9.39 11.81
N ILE A 87 7.72 -10.61 11.50
CA ILE A 87 6.74 -11.34 12.27
C ILE A 87 7.46 -12.36 13.13
N HIS A 88 7.23 -12.28 14.44
CA HIS A 88 7.71 -13.23 15.43
C HIS A 88 6.54 -14.04 15.96
N ILE A 89 6.74 -15.35 16.14
CA ILE A 89 5.72 -16.23 16.72
C ILE A 89 6.27 -16.78 18.03
N GLU A 90 5.63 -16.40 19.15
CA GLU A 90 5.93 -16.92 20.47
C GLU A 90 4.69 -17.60 21.04
N LYS A 91 4.82 -18.89 21.43
CA LYS A 91 3.72 -19.69 22.00
C LYS A 91 2.45 -19.70 21.12
N GLY A 92 2.64 -19.68 19.78
CA GLY A 92 1.53 -19.66 18.83
C GLY A 92 0.90 -18.29 18.60
N GLU A 93 1.37 -17.24 19.26
CA GLU A 93 0.88 -15.89 19.08
C GLU A 93 1.84 -15.04 18.22
N PRO A 94 1.35 -14.35 17.19
CA PRO A 94 2.19 -13.47 16.38
C PRO A 94 2.44 -12.14 17.10
N SER A 95 3.66 -11.64 16.98
CA SER A 95 4.03 -10.25 17.27
C SER A 95 4.65 -9.62 16.04
N PHE A 96 4.46 -8.32 15.89
CA PHE A 96 4.85 -7.57 14.69
C PHE A 96 5.87 -6.50 15.07
N ASP A 97 7.01 -6.51 14.41
CA ASP A 97 8.03 -5.47 14.55
C ASP A 97 7.91 -4.48 13.37
N ILE A 98 7.27 -3.36 13.63
CA ILE A 98 7.02 -2.31 12.65
C ILE A 98 8.10 -1.25 12.76
N VAL A 99 8.98 -1.18 11.77
CA VAL A 99 10.15 -0.29 11.76
C VAL A 99 9.74 1.12 11.31
N ASP A 100 10.32 2.14 11.94
CA ASP A 100 10.20 3.54 11.49
C ASP A 100 11.10 3.83 10.27
N GLY A 101 10.78 4.90 9.53
CA GLY A 101 11.60 5.36 8.42
C GLY A 101 11.50 4.52 7.16
N GLN A 102 10.38 3.87 6.96
CA GLN A 102 10.07 3.15 5.72
C GLN A 102 9.49 4.11 4.67
N ALA A 103 9.55 3.74 3.40
CA ALA A 103 9.09 4.62 2.31
C ALA A 103 7.65 5.14 2.51
N TYR A 104 6.75 4.30 3.02
CA TYR A 104 5.35 4.70 3.25
C TYR A 104 5.18 5.77 4.38
N ASP A 105 6.19 5.98 5.21
CA ASP A 105 6.19 7.08 6.19
C ASP A 105 6.43 8.46 5.53
N PHE A 106 6.82 8.48 4.25
CA PHE A 106 7.19 9.68 3.50
C PHE A 106 6.34 9.88 2.25
N ILE A 107 5.09 9.48 2.26
CA ILE A 107 4.18 9.73 1.13
C ILE A 107 4.07 11.24 0.93
N ASP A 108 4.45 11.70 -0.27
CA ASP A 108 4.53 13.11 -0.59
C ASP A 108 3.22 13.60 -1.23
N HIS A 109 2.53 14.51 -0.55
CA HIS A 109 1.30 15.10 -1.06
C HIS A 109 1.50 15.88 -2.37
N ALA A 110 2.69 16.48 -2.56
CA ALA A 110 2.99 17.23 -3.79
C ALA A 110 3.20 16.33 -5.01
N ALA A 111 3.49 15.04 -4.79
CA ALA A 111 3.67 14.04 -5.85
C ALA A 111 2.40 13.21 -6.11
N MET A 112 1.30 13.51 -5.44
CA MET A 112 0.03 12.81 -5.66
C MET A 112 -0.57 13.19 -7.03
N PRO A 113 -1.15 12.22 -7.76
CA PRO A 113 -1.91 12.56 -8.95
C PRO A 113 -3.17 13.36 -8.59
N PRO A 114 -3.78 14.07 -9.55
CA PRO A 114 -5.06 14.75 -9.31
C PRO A 114 -6.09 13.75 -8.79
N LEU A 115 -6.77 14.14 -7.69
CA LEU A 115 -7.83 13.31 -7.12
C LEU A 115 -9.11 13.48 -7.98
N PRO A 116 -9.86 12.37 -8.19
CA PRO A 116 -11.13 12.47 -8.89
C PRO A 116 -12.14 13.29 -8.08
N ASP A 117 -13.02 13.99 -8.78
CA ASP A 117 -14.13 14.71 -8.15
C ASP A 117 -15.05 13.72 -7.43
N HIS A 118 -15.50 14.08 -6.24
CA HIS A 118 -16.38 13.25 -5.41
C HIS A 118 -15.78 11.87 -5.06
N ALA A 119 -14.47 11.80 -4.84
CA ALA A 119 -13.81 10.56 -4.48
C ALA A 119 -14.23 10.08 -3.08
N LEU A 120 -14.36 8.77 -2.93
CA LEU A 120 -14.40 8.12 -1.62
C LEU A 120 -12.98 7.87 -1.16
N LEU A 121 -12.58 8.49 -0.05
CA LEU A 121 -11.24 8.31 0.52
C LEU A 121 -11.27 7.28 1.65
N TYR A 122 -10.42 6.27 1.54
CA TYR A 122 -10.09 5.34 2.62
C TYR A 122 -8.61 5.51 2.99
N HIS A 123 -8.31 5.53 4.28
CA HIS A 123 -6.93 5.49 4.78
C HIS A 123 -6.81 4.59 6.02
N GLY A 124 -5.62 4.00 6.21
CA GLY A 124 -5.25 3.35 7.45
C GLY A 124 -4.70 4.35 8.48
N SER A 125 -4.16 3.83 9.57
CA SER A 125 -3.55 4.65 10.64
C SER A 125 -2.02 4.60 10.63
N LEU A 126 -1.40 3.57 10.06
CA LEU A 126 0.05 3.38 10.14
C LEU A 126 0.82 4.47 9.37
N ALA A 127 0.44 4.77 8.15
CA ALA A 127 1.12 5.77 7.30
C ALA A 127 0.83 7.24 7.70
N VAL A 128 -0.04 7.45 8.70
CA VAL A 128 -0.38 8.79 9.20
C VAL A 128 0.03 8.99 10.67
N ARG A 129 0.92 8.12 11.16
CA ARG A 129 1.36 8.14 12.57
C ARG A 129 2.36 9.26 12.89
N ASN A 130 3.01 9.85 11.88
CA ASN A 130 4.04 10.89 12.00
C ASN A 130 3.62 12.19 11.32
#